data_ef14e5f4d385564e131a0a14808d3ec8
#
_entry.id   ef14e5f4d385564e131a0a14808d3ec8
#
_cell.length_a   1.000
_cell.length_b   1.000
_cell.length_c   1.000
_cell.angle_alpha   90.00
_cell.angle_beta   90.00
_cell.angle_gamma   90.00
#
_symmetry.space_group_name_H-M   'P 1'
#
loop_
_entity.id
_entity.type
_entity.pdbx_description
1 polymer ?
#
loop_
_entity_poly.entity_id
_entity_poly.type
_entity_poly.pdbx_seq_one_letter_code
_entity_poly.pdbx_strand_id
1 'polypeptide(L)'
;ALLTLIITLGRRFISQRNVNQQNTLNFAAHSVNVLDNVLLPLEKGRNPLLALVGAPCSQAHLVLRKQAASLQTVRSIALVKDGILYCSSIFGNRDVPLREIQPALPSAETKLVLSTDKSLLKGSPILIQWYPVSDSGEDGVMQIVNIDLITRLMLEPQRPLITDVALTVGE
;
A
#
# COMPACT_ATOMS: atom_id res chain seq x y z
N ALA A 1 34.65 25.29 -37.35
CA ALA A 1 33.16 25.22 -37.29
C ALA A 1 32.65 23.79 -36.95
N LEU A 2 33.10 22.75 -37.65
CA LEU A 2 32.62 21.39 -37.43
C LEU A 2 33.05 20.81 -36.06
N LEU A 3 34.28 21.03 -35.68
CA LEU A 3 34.85 20.55 -34.40
C LEU A 3 34.15 21.17 -33.17
N THR A 4 33.85 22.46 -33.25
CA THR A 4 33.12 23.17 -32.19
C THR A 4 31.70 22.68 -32.05
N LEU A 5 31.05 22.34 -33.17
CA LEU A 5 29.68 21.76 -33.16
C LEU A 5 29.65 20.36 -32.49
N ILE A 6 30.63 19.51 -32.82
CA ILE A 6 30.75 18.16 -32.23
C ILE A 6 31.00 18.23 -30.72
N ILE A 7 31.89 19.13 -30.29
CA ILE A 7 32.18 19.31 -28.87
C ILE A 7 30.96 19.85 -28.09
N THR A 8 30.21 20.78 -28.65
CA THR A 8 29.03 21.34 -28.00
C THR A 8 27.88 20.33 -27.94
N LEU A 9 27.68 19.54 -28.99
CA LEU A 9 26.69 18.46 -28.99
C LEU A 9 27.06 17.36 -28.00
N GLY A 10 28.33 16.95 -27.97
CA GLY A 10 28.82 15.96 -27.00
C GLY A 10 28.64 16.42 -25.55
N ARG A 11 28.97 17.68 -25.23
CA ARG A 11 28.78 18.26 -23.89
C ARG A 11 27.28 18.31 -23.51
N ARG A 12 26.39 18.70 -24.42
CA ARG A 12 24.96 18.71 -24.19
C ARG A 12 24.41 17.31 -23.93
N PHE A 13 24.84 16.31 -24.71
CA PHE A 13 24.44 14.93 -24.55
C PHE A 13 24.86 14.35 -23.18
N ILE A 14 26.13 14.57 -22.78
CA ILE A 14 26.63 14.10 -21.47
C ILE A 14 25.92 14.81 -20.34
N SER A 15 25.71 16.12 -20.43
CA SER A 15 25.00 16.90 -19.43
C SER A 15 23.56 16.42 -19.27
N GLN A 16 22.86 16.16 -20.38
CA GLN A 16 21.47 15.70 -20.34
C GLN A 16 21.34 14.29 -19.77
N ARG A 17 22.31 13.41 -20.05
CA ARG A 17 22.38 12.07 -19.48
C ARG A 17 22.59 12.13 -17.96
N ASN A 18 23.47 12.99 -17.47
CA ASN A 18 23.72 13.16 -16.04
C ASN A 18 22.49 13.74 -15.32
N VAL A 19 21.81 14.71 -15.90
CA VAL A 19 20.57 15.27 -15.35
C VAL A 19 19.48 14.20 -15.26
N ASN A 20 19.29 13.42 -16.32
CA ASN A 20 18.29 12.34 -16.31
C ASN A 20 18.61 11.27 -15.26
N GLN A 21 19.88 10.91 -15.10
CA GLN A 21 20.29 9.95 -14.07
C GLN A 21 20.03 10.48 -12.65
N GLN A 22 20.35 11.75 -12.38
CA GLN A 22 20.06 12.39 -11.10
C GLN A 22 18.55 12.47 -10.84
N ASN A 23 17.75 12.82 -11.83
CA ASN A 23 16.29 12.86 -11.70
C ASN A 23 15.71 11.47 -11.36
N THR A 24 16.23 10.41 -11.99
CA THR A 24 15.80 9.03 -11.69
C THR A 24 16.16 8.62 -10.27
N LEU A 25 17.38 8.95 -9.79
CA LEU A 25 17.81 8.66 -8.43
C LEU A 25 16.96 9.43 -7.39
N ASN A 26 16.70 10.71 -7.67
CA ASN A 26 15.87 11.54 -6.79
C ASN A 26 14.42 11.00 -6.72
N PHE A 27 13.88 10.57 -7.86
CA PHE A 27 12.57 9.94 -7.89
C PHE A 27 12.53 8.63 -7.11
N ALA A 28 13.54 7.77 -7.28
CA ALA A 28 13.64 6.51 -6.53
C ALA A 28 13.70 6.77 -5.02
N ALA A 29 14.56 7.69 -4.57
CA ALA A 29 14.67 8.06 -3.16
C ALA A 29 13.35 8.65 -2.61
N HIS A 30 12.69 9.52 -3.38
CA HIS A 30 11.38 10.06 -3.01
C HIS A 30 10.32 8.96 -2.89
N SER A 31 10.28 8.03 -3.85
CA SER A 31 9.32 6.91 -3.86
C SER A 31 9.50 5.99 -2.66
N VAL A 32 10.75 5.67 -2.28
CA VAL A 32 11.06 4.91 -1.06
C VAL A 32 10.54 5.65 0.17
N ASN A 33 10.82 6.94 0.30
CA ASN A 33 10.33 7.74 1.42
C ASN A 33 8.79 7.78 1.51
N VAL A 34 8.10 7.86 0.37
CA VAL A 34 6.63 7.80 0.33
C VAL A 34 6.13 6.45 0.82
N LEU A 35 6.72 5.34 0.34
CA LEU A 35 6.37 4.00 0.79
C LEU A 35 6.63 3.80 2.28
N ASP A 36 7.77 4.22 2.79
CA ASP A 36 8.09 4.15 4.21
C ASP A 36 7.10 4.94 5.07
N ASN A 37 6.74 6.15 4.65
CA ASN A 37 5.75 6.97 5.34
C ASN A 37 4.33 6.36 5.34
N VAL A 38 4.04 5.48 4.40
CA VAL A 38 2.78 4.73 4.35
C VAL A 38 2.86 3.45 5.18
N LEU A 39 3.90 2.63 4.97
CA LEU A 39 3.97 1.28 5.53
C LEU A 39 4.39 1.26 7.02
N LEU A 40 5.31 2.13 7.45
CA LEU A 40 5.76 2.18 8.84
C LEU A 40 4.64 2.50 9.84
N PRO A 41 3.72 3.44 9.59
CA PRO A 41 2.58 3.65 10.48
C PRO A 41 1.64 2.45 10.57
N LEU A 42 1.47 1.70 9.47
CA LEU A 42 0.68 0.45 9.47
C LEU A 42 1.31 -0.58 10.41
N GLU A 43 2.61 -0.78 10.28
CA GLU A 43 3.39 -1.70 11.13
C GLU A 43 3.32 -1.30 12.62
N LYS A 44 3.53 -0.01 12.92
CA LYS A 44 3.45 0.50 14.31
C LYS A 44 2.06 0.35 14.92
N GLY A 45 1.02 0.48 14.11
CA GLY A 45 -0.38 0.35 14.53
C GLY A 45 -0.87 -1.09 14.66
N ARG A 46 -0.07 -2.10 14.29
CA ARG A 46 -0.51 -3.49 14.20
C ARG A 46 -0.88 -4.11 15.55
N ASN A 47 -0.05 -3.94 16.59
CA ASN A 47 -0.25 -4.63 17.87
C ASN A 47 -1.59 -4.31 18.55
N PRO A 48 -2.02 -3.04 18.66
CA PRO A 48 -3.35 -2.72 19.17
C PRO A 48 -4.49 -3.33 18.35
N LEU A 49 -4.31 -3.47 17.04
CA LEU A 49 -5.32 -4.05 16.16
C LEU A 49 -5.40 -5.58 16.31
N LEU A 50 -4.24 -6.26 16.43
CA LEU A 50 -4.20 -7.70 16.66
C LEU A 50 -4.87 -8.09 17.98
N ALA A 51 -4.77 -7.26 19.01
CA ALA A 51 -5.45 -7.47 20.28
C ALA A 51 -6.99 -7.40 20.21
N LEU A 52 -7.54 -6.84 19.12
CA LEU A 52 -8.99 -6.77 18.90
C LEU A 52 -9.55 -8.01 18.19
N VAL A 53 -8.70 -8.87 17.65
CA VAL A 53 -9.15 -10.08 16.95
C VAL A 53 -9.84 -11.01 17.93
N GLY A 54 -11.09 -11.39 17.60
CA GLY A 54 -11.95 -12.17 18.49
C GLY A 54 -12.86 -11.32 19.39
N ALA A 55 -12.64 -10.01 19.52
CA ALA A 55 -13.57 -9.13 20.22
C ALA A 55 -14.87 -8.95 19.41
N PRO A 56 -16.04 -8.76 20.06
CA PRO A 56 -17.27 -8.44 19.37
C PRO A 56 -17.13 -7.20 18.49
N CYS A 57 -17.67 -7.23 17.27
CA CYS A 57 -17.55 -6.11 16.34
C CYS A 57 -18.19 -4.81 16.88
N SER A 58 -19.22 -4.91 17.71
CA SER A 58 -19.82 -3.75 18.39
C SER A 58 -18.81 -2.96 19.25
N GLN A 59 -17.81 -3.63 19.80
CA GLN A 59 -16.74 -3.02 20.58
C GLN A 59 -15.55 -2.59 19.70
N ALA A 60 -15.16 -3.44 18.76
CA ALA A 60 -14.01 -3.21 17.90
C ALA A 60 -14.22 -2.14 16.82
N HIS A 61 -15.42 -2.05 16.25
CA HIS A 61 -15.75 -1.21 15.10
C HIS A 61 -15.33 0.26 15.27
N LEU A 62 -15.61 0.86 16.42
CA LEU A 62 -15.27 2.27 16.68
C LEU A 62 -13.75 2.48 16.73
N VAL A 63 -13.02 1.53 17.31
CA VAL A 63 -11.55 1.57 17.38
C VAL A 63 -10.95 1.45 15.97
N LEU A 64 -11.46 0.52 15.16
CA LEU A 64 -11.04 0.35 13.76
C LEU A 64 -11.28 1.62 12.95
N ARG A 65 -12.43 2.28 13.14
CA ARG A 65 -12.73 3.55 12.46
C ARG A 65 -11.79 4.66 12.85
N LYS A 66 -11.51 4.82 14.14
CA LYS A 66 -10.57 5.84 14.64
C LYS A 66 -9.17 5.60 14.08
N GLN A 67 -8.72 4.35 14.08
CA GLN A 67 -7.41 3.98 13.56
C GLN A 67 -7.33 4.22 12.05
N ALA A 68 -8.33 3.80 11.28
CA ALA A 68 -8.36 4.07 9.84
C ALA A 68 -8.38 5.57 9.52
N ALA A 69 -9.13 6.37 10.29
CA ALA A 69 -9.20 7.82 10.10
C ALA A 69 -7.89 8.55 10.47
N SER A 70 -7.06 7.97 11.35
CA SER A 70 -5.76 8.55 11.71
C SER A 70 -4.68 8.35 10.65
N LEU A 71 -4.90 7.45 9.68
CA LEU A 71 -3.95 7.07 8.65
C LEU A 71 -4.48 7.51 7.27
N GLN A 72 -3.91 8.55 6.69
CA GLN A 72 -4.43 9.17 5.45
C GLN A 72 -4.52 8.21 4.26
N THR A 73 -3.63 7.21 4.20
CA THR A 73 -3.54 6.25 3.10
C THR A 73 -4.37 5.00 3.32
N VAL A 74 -4.84 4.77 4.55
CA VAL A 74 -5.67 3.61 4.89
C VAL A 74 -7.11 3.87 4.51
N ARG A 75 -7.65 2.98 3.70
CA ARG A 75 -9.04 3.01 3.26
C ARG A 75 -9.96 2.27 4.22
N SER A 76 -9.50 1.13 4.72
CA SER A 76 -10.27 0.26 5.61
C SER A 76 -9.36 -0.64 6.43
N ILE A 77 -9.84 -1.00 7.62
CA ILE A 77 -9.25 -2.01 8.48
C ILE A 77 -10.33 -3.06 8.76
N ALA A 78 -9.98 -4.33 8.68
CA ALA A 78 -10.89 -5.42 8.97
C ALA A 78 -10.25 -6.47 9.87
N LEU A 79 -11.08 -7.12 10.69
CA LEU A 79 -10.72 -8.23 11.55
C LEU A 79 -11.24 -9.53 10.94
N VAL A 80 -10.39 -10.54 10.97
CA VAL A 80 -10.68 -11.87 10.46
C VAL A 80 -10.51 -12.87 11.59
N LYS A 81 -11.46 -13.80 11.69
CA LYS A 81 -11.42 -14.91 12.62
C LYS A 81 -11.94 -16.17 11.92
N ASP A 82 -11.24 -17.28 12.11
CA ASP A 82 -11.57 -18.56 11.47
C ASP A 82 -11.75 -18.42 9.93
N GLY A 83 -10.92 -17.60 9.30
CA GLY A 83 -10.99 -17.29 7.86
C GLY A 83 -12.15 -16.40 7.43
N ILE A 84 -12.97 -15.93 8.36
CA ILE A 84 -14.14 -15.08 8.11
C ILE A 84 -13.81 -13.62 8.47
N LEU A 85 -13.99 -12.72 7.52
CA LEU A 85 -14.00 -11.28 7.78
C LEU A 85 -15.30 -10.94 8.52
N TYR A 86 -15.20 -10.72 9.84
CA TYR A 86 -16.39 -10.53 10.68
C TYR A 86 -16.62 -9.08 11.09
N CYS A 87 -15.60 -8.23 11.04
CA CYS A 87 -15.71 -6.82 11.43
C CYS A 87 -14.87 -5.92 10.53
N SER A 88 -15.42 -4.80 10.10
CA SER A 88 -14.76 -3.83 9.23
C SER A 88 -14.99 -2.41 9.72
N SER A 89 -13.97 -1.54 9.58
CA SER A 89 -14.06 -0.12 9.94
C SER A 89 -15.10 0.66 9.14
N ILE A 90 -15.43 0.22 7.91
CA ILE A 90 -16.40 0.90 7.05
C ILE A 90 -17.80 0.36 7.28
N PHE A 91 -17.95 -0.96 7.28
CA PHE A 91 -19.25 -1.60 7.22
C PHE A 91 -19.73 -2.19 8.55
N GLY A 92 -18.89 -2.18 9.60
CA GLY A 92 -19.20 -2.85 10.86
C GLY A 92 -19.22 -4.37 10.74
N ASN A 93 -20.27 -5.01 11.26
CA ASN A 93 -20.44 -6.46 11.19
C ASN A 93 -20.48 -6.97 9.75
N ARG A 94 -19.76 -8.06 9.51
CA ARG A 94 -19.69 -8.79 8.26
C ARG A 94 -19.66 -10.29 8.55
N ASP A 95 -19.88 -11.07 7.49
CA ASP A 95 -19.76 -12.52 7.51
C ASP A 95 -19.37 -12.94 6.09
N VAL A 96 -18.07 -12.73 5.77
CA VAL A 96 -17.57 -12.98 4.42
C VAL A 96 -16.31 -13.82 4.49
N PRO A 97 -16.27 -15.00 3.85
CA PRO A 97 -15.05 -15.78 3.75
C PRO A 97 -13.94 -14.98 3.08
N LEU A 98 -12.78 -14.82 3.76
CA LEU A 98 -11.70 -13.97 3.25
C LEU A 98 -11.16 -14.46 1.92
N ARG A 99 -11.14 -15.78 1.70
CA ARG A 99 -10.68 -16.41 0.44
C ARG A 99 -11.54 -16.05 -0.77
N GLU A 100 -12.80 -15.67 -0.58
CA GLU A 100 -13.65 -15.16 -1.65
C GLU A 100 -13.25 -13.75 -2.10
N ILE A 101 -12.73 -12.94 -1.15
CA ILE A 101 -12.26 -11.58 -1.43
C ILE A 101 -10.84 -11.63 -1.99
N GLN A 102 -9.97 -12.40 -1.34
CA GLN A 102 -8.55 -12.53 -1.70
C GLN A 102 -8.09 -13.98 -1.49
N PRO A 103 -7.93 -14.77 -2.58
CA PRO A 103 -7.55 -16.19 -2.49
C PRO A 103 -6.20 -16.44 -1.80
N ALA A 104 -5.28 -15.48 -1.83
CA ALA A 104 -3.97 -15.57 -1.16
C ALA A 104 -4.04 -15.38 0.35
N LEU A 105 -5.21 -15.03 0.90
CA LEU A 105 -5.45 -14.80 2.32
C LEU A 105 -6.61 -15.67 2.81
N PRO A 106 -6.65 -16.05 4.09
CA PRO A 106 -5.67 -15.77 5.13
C PRO A 106 -4.34 -16.54 4.97
N SER A 107 -3.30 -16.13 5.68
CA SER A 107 -1.96 -16.71 5.62
C SER A 107 -1.31 -16.71 7.00
N ALA A 108 -0.50 -17.74 7.28
CA ALA A 108 0.30 -17.83 8.52
C ALA A 108 1.39 -16.75 8.61
N GLU A 109 1.77 -16.16 7.49
CA GLU A 109 2.78 -15.12 7.42
C GLU A 109 2.17 -13.74 7.17
N THR A 110 2.84 -12.70 7.65
CA THR A 110 2.56 -11.32 7.24
C THR A 110 2.75 -11.21 5.73
N LYS A 111 1.73 -10.70 5.05
CA LYS A 111 1.76 -10.54 3.59
C LYS A 111 1.33 -9.16 3.15
N LEU A 112 1.98 -8.71 2.10
CA LEU A 112 1.56 -7.57 1.30
C LEU A 112 1.00 -8.10 -0.02
N VAL A 113 -0.25 -7.80 -0.32
CA VAL A 113 -0.94 -8.33 -1.51
C VAL A 113 -1.54 -7.19 -2.32
N LEU A 114 -1.21 -7.17 -3.60
CA LEU A 114 -1.84 -6.26 -4.56
C LEU A 114 -3.11 -6.92 -5.12
N SER A 115 -4.24 -6.23 -5.05
CA SER A 115 -5.51 -6.71 -5.62
C SER A 115 -6.10 -5.66 -6.56
N THR A 116 -6.44 -6.09 -7.77
CA THR A 116 -7.03 -5.22 -8.80
C THR A 116 -8.52 -5.48 -9.03
N ASP A 117 -8.99 -6.71 -8.81
CA ASP A 117 -10.28 -7.16 -9.32
C ASP A 117 -11.37 -7.45 -8.27
N LYS A 118 -11.00 -7.60 -7.00
CA LYS A 118 -11.93 -8.07 -5.96
C LYS A 118 -12.00 -7.16 -4.74
N SER A 119 -11.73 -5.87 -4.92
CA SER A 119 -11.92 -4.92 -3.82
C SER A 119 -13.42 -4.73 -3.57
N LEU A 120 -13.78 -4.48 -2.33
CA LEU A 120 -15.13 -4.06 -1.91
C LEU A 120 -15.65 -2.82 -2.70
N LEU A 121 -14.77 -2.19 -3.45
CA LEU A 121 -15.05 -1.08 -4.36
C LEU A 121 -14.51 -1.45 -5.75
N LYS A 122 -15.40 -1.89 -6.62
CA LYS A 122 -15.07 -2.30 -8.00
C LYS A 122 -14.21 -1.24 -8.71
N GLY A 123 -13.10 -1.67 -9.27
CA GLY A 123 -12.34 -0.92 -10.27
C GLY A 123 -11.15 -0.09 -9.77
N SER A 124 -10.83 -0.07 -8.48
CA SER A 124 -9.62 0.60 -7.97
C SER A 124 -8.63 -0.40 -7.40
N PRO A 125 -7.36 -0.37 -7.83
CA PRO A 125 -6.34 -1.23 -7.25
C PRO A 125 -6.13 -0.88 -5.77
N ILE A 126 -5.97 -1.91 -4.96
CA ILE A 126 -5.71 -1.78 -3.52
C ILE A 126 -4.49 -2.59 -3.12
N LEU A 127 -3.79 -2.08 -2.12
CA LEU A 127 -2.73 -2.81 -1.44
C LEU A 127 -3.29 -3.31 -0.10
N ILE A 128 -3.19 -4.61 0.13
CA ILE A 128 -3.66 -5.27 1.35
C ILE A 128 -2.44 -5.64 2.17
N GLN A 129 -2.36 -5.11 3.39
CA GLN A 129 -1.42 -5.56 4.40
C GLN A 129 -2.13 -6.52 5.34
N TRP A 130 -1.65 -7.75 5.41
CA TRP A 130 -2.15 -8.82 6.27
C TRP A 130 -1.21 -9.06 7.44
N TYR A 131 -1.77 -9.17 8.64
CA TYR A 131 -1.06 -9.55 9.86
C TYR A 131 -1.79 -10.70 10.54
N PRO A 132 -1.21 -11.91 10.58
CA PRO A 132 -1.78 -13.03 11.33
C PRO A 132 -1.62 -12.84 12.83
N VAL A 133 -2.56 -13.37 13.61
CA VAL A 133 -2.47 -13.44 15.09
C VAL A 133 -1.67 -14.66 15.54
N SER A 134 -1.80 -15.76 14.81
CA SER A 134 -1.23 -17.05 15.16
C SER A 134 -0.65 -17.77 13.95
N ASP A 135 0.13 -18.82 14.23
CA ASP A 135 0.75 -19.66 13.19
C ASP A 135 -0.27 -20.45 12.33
N SER A 136 -1.54 -20.57 12.79
CA SER A 136 -2.60 -21.14 11.94
C SER A 136 -2.92 -20.26 10.76
N GLY A 137 -2.71 -18.95 10.90
CA GLY A 137 -2.93 -17.97 9.85
C GLY A 137 -4.40 -17.67 9.53
N GLU A 138 -5.38 -18.35 10.16
CA GLU A 138 -6.80 -18.14 9.87
C GLU A 138 -7.38 -16.89 10.55
N ASP A 139 -6.68 -16.38 11.59
CA ASP A 139 -7.06 -15.21 12.36
C ASP A 139 -6.07 -14.07 12.09
N GLY A 140 -6.57 -12.85 11.96
CA GLY A 140 -5.68 -11.72 11.75
C GLY A 140 -6.38 -10.40 11.44
N VAL A 141 -5.55 -9.44 11.07
CA VAL A 141 -5.96 -8.08 10.70
C VAL A 141 -5.59 -7.82 9.24
N MET A 142 -6.54 -7.28 8.50
CA MET A 142 -6.36 -6.82 7.14
C MET A 142 -6.45 -5.29 7.11
N GLN A 143 -5.40 -4.63 6.62
CA GLN A 143 -5.40 -3.19 6.36
C GLN A 143 -5.38 -2.95 4.86
N ILE A 144 -6.35 -2.18 4.38
CA ILE A 144 -6.50 -1.86 2.95
C ILE A 144 -5.99 -0.44 2.71
N VAL A 145 -5.03 -0.31 1.82
CA VAL A 145 -4.35 0.95 1.49
C VAL A 145 -4.73 1.41 0.09
N ASN A 146 -4.90 2.71 -0.07
CA ASN A 146 -5.27 3.33 -1.34
C ASN A 146 -4.02 3.55 -2.21
N ILE A 147 -3.88 2.75 -3.27
CA ILE A 147 -2.74 2.84 -4.21
C ILE A 147 -2.78 4.14 -5.02
N ASP A 148 -3.94 4.61 -5.43
CA ASP A 148 -4.05 5.84 -6.23
C ASP A 148 -3.47 7.04 -5.48
N LEU A 149 -3.69 7.09 -4.16
CA LEU A 149 -3.11 8.14 -3.32
C LEU A 149 -1.60 8.01 -3.23
N ILE A 150 -1.08 6.80 -3.03
CA ILE A 150 0.37 6.53 -2.99
C ILE A 150 1.01 6.96 -4.31
N THR A 151 0.43 6.53 -5.43
CA THR A 151 0.92 6.86 -6.78
C THR A 151 0.96 8.39 -7.00
N ARG A 152 -0.09 9.10 -6.57
CA ARG A 152 -0.12 10.57 -6.65
C ARG A 152 0.98 11.21 -5.81
N LEU A 153 1.16 10.76 -4.58
CA LEU A 153 2.21 11.26 -3.68
C LEU A 153 3.62 11.04 -4.26
N MET A 154 3.83 9.95 -5.00
CA MET A 154 5.10 9.69 -5.69
C MET A 154 5.30 10.60 -6.90
N LEU A 155 4.27 10.78 -7.73
CA LEU A 155 4.37 11.46 -9.03
C LEU A 155 4.33 12.99 -8.92
N GLU A 156 3.51 13.56 -8.03
CA GLU A 156 3.27 15.01 -7.97
C GLU A 156 4.55 15.86 -7.93
N PRO A 157 5.57 15.56 -7.07
CA PRO A 157 6.77 16.37 -7.01
C PRO A 157 7.67 16.26 -8.24
N GLN A 158 7.44 15.27 -9.10
CA GLN A 158 8.31 14.93 -10.23
C GLN A 158 7.69 15.25 -11.61
N ARG A 159 6.47 15.74 -11.63
CA ARG A 159 5.85 16.19 -12.88
C ARG A 159 6.53 17.48 -13.38
N PRO A 160 6.76 17.62 -14.69
CA PRO A 160 6.36 16.73 -15.80
C PRO A 160 7.41 15.67 -16.19
N LEU A 161 8.48 15.50 -15.43
CA LEU A 161 9.62 14.63 -15.80
C LEU A 161 9.27 13.15 -15.78
N ILE A 162 8.35 12.74 -14.89
CA ILE A 162 7.88 11.36 -14.75
C ILE A 162 6.36 11.38 -14.90
N THR A 163 5.87 10.62 -15.85
CA THR A 163 4.45 10.59 -16.23
C THR A 163 3.72 9.39 -15.67
N ASP A 164 4.46 8.33 -15.34
CA ASP A 164 3.86 7.08 -14.90
C ASP A 164 4.78 6.31 -13.93
N VAL A 165 4.17 5.53 -13.05
CA VAL A 165 4.85 4.64 -12.10
C VAL A 165 4.05 3.35 -11.94
N ALA A 166 4.73 2.23 -11.90
CA ALA A 166 4.14 0.93 -11.62
C ALA A 166 4.62 0.42 -10.25
N LEU A 167 3.69 -0.06 -9.43
CA LEU A 167 3.98 -0.77 -8.20
C LEU A 167 3.82 -2.27 -8.44
N THR A 168 4.86 -3.04 -8.14
CA THR A 168 4.83 -4.50 -8.16
C THR A 168 5.13 -5.02 -6.77
N VAL A 169 4.43 -6.09 -6.37
CA VAL A 169 4.68 -6.82 -5.14
C VAL A 169 5.27 -8.17 -5.54
N GLY A 170 6.48 -8.47 -5.08
CA GLY A 170 7.14 -9.75 -5.31
C GLY A 170 6.41 -10.90 -4.60
N GLU A 171 6.62 -12.13 -5.10
CA GLU A 171 6.20 -13.37 -4.45
C GLU A 171 7.06 -13.67 -3.22
#